data_a5fbfd56e8b026dc94fbd22c3aebc236
#
_entry.id   a5fbfd56e8b026dc94fbd22c3aebc236
#
_cell.length_a   1.000
_cell.length_b   1.000
_cell.length_c   1.000
_cell.angle_alpha   90.00
_cell.angle_beta   90.00
_cell.angle_gamma   90.00
#
_symmetry.space_group_name_H-M   'P 1'
#
loop_
_entity.id
_entity.type
_entity.pdbx_description
1 polymer ?
#
loop_
_entity_poly.entity_id
_entity_poly.type
_entity_poly.pdbx_seq_one_letter_code
_entity_poly.pdbx_strand_id
1 'polypeptide(L)'
;MKNFDTESYRSLVAELSACTKAVNRAMDAVWGFHESLDDDFVETKNDLKVANDFLLKSKLRLNSTLGSIRAEYDDTESDDFSESKRSRLESRIKRLERLI
;
A
#
# COMPACT_ATOMS: atom_id res chain seq x y z
N MET A 1 -15.15 19.11 17.04
CA MET A 1 -14.49 17.86 16.71
C MET A 1 -13.93 17.89 15.31
N LYS A 2 -12.69 17.45 15.17
CA LYS A 2 -12.05 17.55 13.86
C LYS A 2 -12.46 16.40 12.96
N ASN A 3 -12.87 16.73 11.76
CA ASN A 3 -13.01 15.78 10.70
C ASN A 3 -11.61 15.36 10.22
N PHE A 4 -11.54 14.24 9.55
CA PHE A 4 -10.34 13.86 8.84
C PHE A 4 -10.11 14.93 7.75
N ASP A 5 -9.10 15.76 7.92
CA ASP A 5 -8.92 16.91 7.07
C ASP A 5 -8.28 16.55 5.73
N THR A 6 -8.48 17.42 4.75
CA THR A 6 -8.00 17.22 3.39
C THR A 6 -6.49 17.11 3.32
N GLU A 7 -5.78 17.86 4.15
CA GLU A 7 -4.33 17.85 4.17
C GLU A 7 -3.78 16.51 4.65
N SER A 8 -4.32 15.99 5.74
CA SER A 8 -3.93 14.67 6.26
C SER A 8 -4.24 13.58 5.26
N TYR A 9 -5.38 13.65 4.59
CA TYR A 9 -5.75 12.71 3.54
C TYR A 9 -4.75 12.73 2.38
N ARG A 10 -4.43 13.93 1.89
CA ARG A 10 -3.47 14.08 0.79
C ARG A 10 -2.09 13.57 1.17
N SER A 11 -1.66 13.85 2.39
CA SER A 11 -0.39 13.36 2.90
C SER A 11 -0.35 11.83 2.93
N LEU A 12 -1.41 11.21 3.43
CA LEU A 12 -1.52 9.76 3.48
C LEU A 12 -1.50 9.14 2.08
N VAL A 13 -2.26 9.70 1.15
CA VAL A 13 -2.30 9.23 -0.24
C VAL A 13 -0.91 9.34 -0.88
N ALA A 14 -0.22 10.45 -0.65
CA ALA A 14 1.12 10.65 -1.20
C ALA A 14 2.10 9.62 -0.64
N GLU A 15 2.05 9.35 0.66
CA GLU A 15 2.92 8.36 1.30
C GLU A 15 2.64 6.95 0.79
N LEU A 16 1.36 6.58 0.68
CA LEU A 16 0.99 5.26 0.16
C LEU A 16 1.39 5.09 -1.31
N SER A 17 1.24 6.15 -2.10
CA SER A 17 1.68 6.13 -3.49
C SER A 17 3.19 5.97 -3.60
N ALA A 18 3.94 6.64 -2.73
CA ALA A 18 5.40 6.50 -2.67
C ALA A 18 5.80 5.07 -2.27
N CYS A 19 5.09 4.47 -1.32
CA CYS A 19 5.32 3.08 -0.92
C CYS A 19 5.05 2.12 -2.09
N THR A 20 3.98 2.34 -2.84
CA THR A 20 3.67 1.52 -4.01
C THR A 20 4.77 1.61 -5.06
N LYS A 21 5.29 2.81 -5.31
CA LYS A 21 6.40 3.00 -6.23
C LYS A 21 7.67 2.30 -5.74
N ALA A 22 7.93 2.37 -4.44
CA ALA A 22 9.08 1.68 -3.85
C ALA A 22 8.96 0.17 -4.01
N VAL A 23 7.76 -0.38 -3.79
CA VAL A 23 7.50 -1.81 -4.00
C VAL A 23 7.73 -2.19 -5.47
N ASN A 24 7.24 -1.38 -6.41
CA ASN A 24 7.46 -1.63 -7.84
C ASN A 24 8.94 -1.66 -8.18
N ARG A 25 9.73 -0.73 -7.66
CA ARG A 25 11.18 -0.72 -7.87
C ARG A 25 11.83 -1.95 -7.30
N ALA A 26 11.40 -2.36 -6.11
CA ALA A 26 11.93 -3.57 -5.47
C ALA A 26 11.61 -4.80 -6.32
N MET A 27 10.40 -4.90 -6.85
CA MET A 27 10.01 -6.00 -7.73
C MET A 27 10.87 -6.04 -8.99
N ASP A 28 11.09 -4.90 -9.61
CA ASP A 28 11.93 -4.82 -10.81
C ASP A 28 13.37 -5.23 -10.49
N ALA A 29 13.90 -4.80 -9.36
CA ALA A 29 15.25 -5.16 -8.94
C ALA A 29 15.37 -6.65 -8.66
N VAL A 30 14.41 -7.23 -7.93
CA VAL A 30 14.38 -8.66 -7.62
C VAL A 30 14.30 -9.47 -8.91
N TRP A 31 13.40 -9.09 -9.80
CA TRP A 31 13.24 -9.80 -11.07
C TRP A 31 14.47 -9.69 -11.95
N GLY A 32 15.06 -8.51 -12.05
CA GLY A 32 16.30 -8.30 -12.81
C GLY A 32 17.45 -9.16 -12.25
N PHE A 33 17.56 -9.22 -10.93
CA PHE A 33 18.56 -10.07 -10.30
C PHE A 33 18.30 -11.55 -10.58
N HIS A 34 17.04 -11.98 -10.49
CA HIS A 34 16.63 -13.35 -10.81
C HIS A 34 17.03 -13.73 -12.23
N GLU A 35 16.77 -12.84 -13.20
CA GLU A 35 17.08 -13.10 -14.59
C GLU A 35 18.60 -13.12 -14.85
N SER A 36 19.38 -12.42 -14.03
CA SER A 36 20.83 -12.38 -14.21
C SER A 36 21.56 -13.60 -13.65
N LEU A 37 20.87 -14.41 -12.82
CA LEU A 37 21.46 -15.60 -12.21
C LEU A 37 21.46 -16.77 -13.19
N ASP A 38 22.52 -17.57 -13.14
CA ASP A 38 22.60 -18.82 -13.89
C ASP A 38 21.58 -19.82 -13.36
N ASP A 39 21.21 -20.78 -14.20
CA ASP A 39 20.27 -21.84 -13.83
C ASP A 39 20.77 -22.73 -12.68
N ASP A 40 22.08 -22.70 -12.42
CA ASP A 40 22.66 -23.46 -11.30
C ASP A 40 22.22 -22.93 -9.94
N PHE A 41 21.75 -21.68 -9.86
CA PHE A 41 21.31 -21.05 -8.62
C PHE A 41 19.81 -21.28 -8.37
N VAL A 42 19.38 -22.55 -8.39
CA VAL A 42 17.96 -22.90 -8.30
C VAL A 42 17.32 -22.40 -7.01
N GLU A 43 17.97 -22.62 -5.88
CA GLU A 43 17.41 -22.18 -4.58
C GLU A 43 17.30 -20.67 -4.49
N THR A 44 18.33 -19.96 -4.91
CA THR A 44 18.33 -18.49 -4.91
C THR A 44 17.24 -17.94 -5.81
N LYS A 45 17.09 -18.52 -7.00
CA LYS A 45 16.03 -18.10 -7.94
C LYS A 45 14.64 -18.35 -7.34
N ASN A 46 14.45 -19.47 -6.67
CA ASN A 46 13.18 -19.77 -6.02
C ASN A 46 12.89 -18.78 -4.88
N ASP A 47 13.89 -18.45 -4.08
CA ASP A 47 13.75 -17.48 -3.01
C ASP A 47 13.38 -16.11 -3.56
N LEU A 48 13.99 -15.71 -4.68
CA LEU A 48 13.66 -14.44 -5.33
C LEU A 48 12.25 -14.42 -5.86
N LYS A 49 11.76 -15.53 -6.40
CA LYS A 49 10.36 -15.65 -6.82
C LYS A 49 9.40 -15.48 -5.66
N VAL A 50 9.70 -16.13 -4.55
CA VAL A 50 8.88 -16.02 -3.34
C VAL A 50 8.86 -14.59 -2.83
N ALA A 51 10.02 -13.93 -2.78
CA ALA A 51 10.12 -12.53 -2.37
C ALA A 51 9.30 -11.64 -3.31
N ASN A 52 9.39 -11.88 -4.61
CA ASN A 52 8.64 -11.10 -5.59
C ASN A 52 7.13 -11.28 -5.42
N ASP A 53 6.68 -12.49 -5.11
CA ASP A 53 5.26 -12.76 -4.84
C ASP A 53 4.78 -12.00 -3.62
N PHE A 54 5.59 -11.93 -2.56
CA PHE A 54 5.25 -11.12 -1.38
C PHE A 54 5.13 -9.65 -1.72
N LEU A 55 6.06 -9.13 -2.52
CA LEU A 55 6.02 -7.74 -2.96
C LEU A 55 4.77 -7.47 -3.79
N LEU A 56 4.42 -8.38 -4.69
CA LEU A 56 3.21 -8.25 -5.50
C LEU A 56 1.96 -8.22 -4.63
N LYS A 57 1.86 -9.14 -3.69
CA LYS A 57 0.73 -9.18 -2.75
C LYS A 57 0.63 -7.90 -1.94
N SER A 58 1.78 -7.39 -1.47
CA SER A 58 1.83 -6.14 -0.72
C SER A 58 1.36 -4.97 -1.58
N LYS A 59 1.80 -4.92 -2.83
CA LYS A 59 1.37 -3.87 -3.77
C LYS A 59 -0.13 -3.90 -3.99
N LEU A 60 -0.69 -5.07 -4.24
CA LEU A 60 -2.13 -5.22 -4.47
C LEU A 60 -2.91 -4.80 -3.24
N ARG A 61 -2.43 -5.13 -2.06
CA ARG A 61 -3.06 -4.74 -0.81
C ARG A 61 -2.98 -3.23 -0.59
N LEU A 62 -1.84 -2.62 -0.87
CA LEU A 62 -1.70 -1.17 -0.77
C LEU A 62 -2.67 -0.45 -1.71
N ASN A 63 -2.77 -0.92 -2.95
CA ASN A 63 -3.69 -0.33 -3.93
C ASN A 63 -5.15 -0.49 -3.50
N SER A 64 -5.52 -1.65 -3.01
CA SER A 64 -6.87 -1.92 -2.53
C SER A 64 -7.20 -1.02 -1.33
N THR A 65 -6.27 -0.90 -0.39
CA THR A 65 -6.45 -0.06 0.80
C THR A 65 -6.55 1.41 0.42
N LEU A 66 -5.72 1.86 -0.52
CA LEU A 66 -5.77 3.23 -1.00
C LEU A 66 -7.11 3.54 -1.65
N GLY A 67 -7.62 2.61 -2.46
CA GLY A 67 -8.95 2.74 -3.05
C GLY A 67 -10.05 2.85 -2.00
N SER A 68 -9.97 2.03 -0.96
CA SER A 68 -10.93 2.08 0.15
C SER A 68 -10.87 3.40 0.92
N ILE A 69 -9.67 3.90 1.15
CA ILE A 69 -9.49 5.18 1.85
C ILE A 69 -10.07 6.32 1.02
N ARG A 70 -9.83 6.32 -0.28
CA ARG A 70 -10.38 7.33 -1.18
C ARG A 70 -11.90 7.31 -1.17
N ALA A 71 -12.49 6.12 -1.24
CA ALA A 71 -13.94 5.97 -1.22
C ALA A 71 -14.52 6.47 0.10
N GLU A 72 -13.90 6.16 1.22
CA GLU A 72 -14.37 6.63 2.52
C GLU A 72 -14.18 8.13 2.70
N TYR A 73 -13.11 8.69 2.16
CA TYR A 73 -12.91 10.13 2.21
C TYR A 73 -13.99 10.85 1.40
N ASP A 74 -14.32 10.35 0.22
CA ASP A 74 -15.39 10.90 -0.60
C ASP A 74 -16.72 10.84 0.15
N ASP A 75 -16.99 9.74 0.86
CA ASP A 75 -18.17 9.62 1.70
C ASP A 75 -18.18 10.64 2.83
N THR A 76 -17.02 10.92 3.44
CA THR A 76 -16.95 11.87 4.55
C THR A 76 -17.13 13.32 4.11
N GLU A 77 -16.92 13.61 2.83
CA GLU A 77 -17.18 14.93 2.28
C GLU A 77 -18.65 15.16 2.01
N SER A 78 -19.45 14.09 2.01
CA SER A 78 -20.90 14.21 1.86
C SER A 78 -21.53 14.66 3.18
N ASP A 79 -22.80 15.10 3.11
CA ASP A 79 -23.53 15.57 4.28
C ASP A 79 -23.83 14.46 5.30
N ASP A 80 -23.63 13.21 4.94
CA ASP A 80 -23.94 12.05 5.76
C ASP A 80 -22.75 11.53 6.56
N PHE A 81 -21.74 12.36 6.74
CA PHE A 81 -20.58 11.98 7.55
C PHE A 81 -20.98 11.58 8.97
N SER A 82 -20.56 10.41 9.40
CA SER A 82 -20.85 9.90 10.74
C SER A 82 -19.57 9.61 11.50
N GLU A 83 -19.66 9.62 12.83
CA GLU A 83 -18.52 9.27 13.68
C GLU A 83 -18.04 7.83 13.45
N SER A 84 -18.96 6.92 13.13
CA SER A 84 -18.59 5.54 12.82
C SER A 84 -17.67 5.44 11.61
N LYS A 85 -17.98 6.18 10.53
CA LYS A 85 -17.13 6.22 9.35
C LYS A 85 -15.78 6.84 9.65
N ARG A 86 -15.80 7.91 10.41
CA ARG A 86 -14.58 8.60 10.81
C ARG A 86 -13.69 7.69 11.64
N SER A 87 -14.26 6.99 12.61
CA SER A 87 -13.52 6.07 13.46
C SER A 87 -12.89 4.94 12.66
N ARG A 88 -13.62 4.39 11.69
CA ARG A 88 -13.08 3.36 10.79
C ARG A 88 -11.94 3.88 9.95
N LEU A 89 -12.06 5.10 9.44
CA LEU A 89 -11.03 5.71 8.64
C LEU A 89 -9.76 5.92 9.47
N GLU A 90 -9.89 6.44 10.68
CA GLU A 90 -8.76 6.61 11.59
C GLU A 90 -8.08 5.29 11.93
N SER A 91 -8.87 4.24 12.14
CA SER A 91 -8.34 2.91 12.41
C SER A 91 -7.54 2.36 11.23
N ARG A 92 -8.03 2.60 10.01
CA ARG A 92 -7.30 2.19 8.80
C ARG A 92 -6.00 2.94 8.66
N ILE A 93 -5.99 4.23 8.93
CA ILE A 93 -4.77 5.04 8.88
C ILE A 93 -3.73 4.50 9.86
N LYS A 94 -4.14 4.23 11.09
CA LYS A 94 -3.24 3.67 12.10
C LYS A 94 -2.68 2.31 11.68
N ARG A 95 -3.53 1.48 11.10
CA ARG A 95 -3.09 0.18 10.61
C ARG A 95 -2.05 0.31 9.51
N LEU A 96 -2.27 1.23 8.58
CA LEU A 96 -1.33 1.49 7.49
C LEU A 96 -0.01 2.02 8.01
N GLU A 97 -0.03 2.89 8.99
CA GLU A 97 1.18 3.40 9.62
C GLU A 97 2.03 2.28 10.21
N ARG A 98 1.40 1.26 10.75
CA ARG A 98 2.12 0.09 11.27
C ARG A 98 2.74 -0.77 10.19
N LEU A 99 2.13 -0.80 9.00
CA LEU A 99 2.63 -1.60 7.88
C LEU A 99 3.75 -0.91 7.12
N ILE A 100 3.82 0.38 7.24
CA ILE A 100 4.84 1.21 6.60
C ILE A 100 5.98 1.44 7.58
#